data_e594dc3f7e72a934b80f202a7aba1505
#
_entry.id   e594dc3f7e72a934b80f202a7aba1505
#
_cell.length_a   1.000
_cell.length_b   1.000
_cell.length_c   1.000
_cell.angle_alpha   90.00
_cell.angle_beta   90.00
_cell.angle_gamma   90.00
#
_symmetry.space_group_name_H-M   'P 1'
#
loop_
_entity.id
_entity.type
_entity.pdbx_description
1 polymer ?
#
loop_
_entity_poly.entity_id
_entity_poly.type
_entity_poly.pdbx_seq_one_letter_code
_entity_poly.pdbx_strand_id
1 'polypeptide(L)' 'TLRPPDLVKLDEIGVVISEKDDDVLEVSFRRGTFLVNKAKLSIISS' A
#
# COMPACT_ATOMS: atom_id res chain seq x y z
N THR A 1 9.25 -5.71 -5.79
CA THR A 1 9.30 -4.49 -5.01
C THR A 1 8.14 -3.57 -5.36
N LEU A 2 7.41 -3.14 -4.34
CA LEU A 2 6.28 -2.23 -4.54
C LEU A 2 6.78 -0.81 -4.76
N ARG A 3 6.22 -0.16 -5.77
CA ARG A 3 6.54 1.23 -6.10
C ARG A 3 5.24 2.00 -6.33
N PRO A 4 5.21 3.30 -6.03
CA PRO A 4 4.06 4.11 -6.43
C PRO A 4 3.94 4.14 -7.95
N PRO A 5 2.76 4.02 -8.52
CA PRO A 5 1.44 3.90 -7.89
C PRO A 5 0.89 2.47 -7.88
N ASP A 6 1.64 1.52 -7.37
CA ASP A 6 1.16 0.14 -7.31
C ASP A 6 -0.13 0.04 -6.49
N LEU A 7 -0.94 -0.96 -6.84
CA LEU A 7 -2.19 -1.21 -6.13
C LEU A 7 -2.02 -2.36 -5.15
N VAL A 8 -2.56 -2.18 -3.97
CA VAL A 8 -2.54 -3.20 -2.92
C VAL A 8 -3.93 -3.34 -2.31
N LYS A 9 -4.14 -4.40 -1.57
CA LYS A 9 -5.43 -4.66 -0.93
C LYS A 9 -5.25 -4.97 0.55
N LEU A 10 -6.07 -4.30 1.35
CA LEU A 10 -6.25 -4.57 2.78
C LEU A 10 -7.71 -4.28 3.06
N ASP A 11 -8.58 -5.26 2.94
CA ASP A 11 -10.04 -5.11 2.98
C ASP A 11 -10.58 -4.30 1.81
N GLU A 12 -9.88 -3.26 1.43
CA GLU A 12 -10.22 -2.44 0.27
C GLU A 12 -8.95 -2.18 -0.54
N ILE A 13 -9.13 -1.77 -1.78
CA ILE A 13 -8.02 -1.48 -2.68
C ILE A 13 -7.45 -0.10 -2.35
N GLY A 14 -6.14 -0.03 -2.21
CA GLY A 14 -5.43 1.21 -1.98
C GLY A 14 -4.31 1.40 -2.99
N VAL A 15 -3.83 2.63 -3.09
CA VAL A 15 -2.72 3.00 -3.98
C VAL A 15 -1.50 3.32 -3.14
N VAL A 16 -0.39 2.69 -3.46
CA VAL A 16 0.88 2.99 -2.79
C VAL A 16 1.34 4.38 -3.19
N ILE A 17 1.52 5.25 -2.21
CA ILE A 17 1.99 6.61 -2.45
C ILE A 17 3.48 6.69 -2.28
N SER A 18 4.01 6.08 -1.23
CA SER A 18 5.44 6.11 -0.98
C SER A 18 5.84 4.96 -0.07
N GLU A 19 7.12 4.67 -0.06
CA GLU A 19 7.70 3.64 0.80
C GLU A 19 8.40 4.35 1.96
N LYS A 20 7.92 4.09 3.18
CA LYS A 20 8.45 4.78 4.36
C LYS A 20 9.59 4.02 5.02
N ASP A 21 9.54 2.70 4.94
CA ASP A 21 10.54 1.82 5.52
C ASP A 21 10.56 0.56 4.68
N ASP A 22 11.48 -0.35 4.94
CA ASP A 22 11.56 -1.60 4.19
C ASP A 22 10.25 -2.37 4.22
N ASP A 23 9.55 -2.32 5.34
CA ASP A 23 8.32 -3.08 5.53
C ASP A 23 7.06 -2.23 5.65
N VAL A 24 7.18 -0.91 5.54
CA VAL A 24 6.04 -0.01 5.76
C VAL A 24 5.82 0.86 4.54
N LEU A 25 4.58 0.86 4.05
CA LEU A 25 4.16 1.65 2.91
C LEU A 25 3.12 2.67 3.32
N GLU A 26 3.19 3.83 2.70
CA GLU A 26 2.12 4.82 2.80
C GLU A 26 1.14 4.53 1.68
N VAL A 27 -0.09 4.20 2.05
CA VAL A 27 -1.11 3.77 1.10
C VAL A 27 -2.34 4.66 1.22
N SER A 28 -2.82 5.13 0.08
CA SER A 28 -4.04 5.92 0.02
C SER A 28 -5.21 5.00 -0.24
N PHE A 29 -6.11 4.94 0.72
CA PHE A 29 -7.38 4.23 0.60
C PHE A 29 -8.51 5.24 0.45
N ARG A 30 -9.71 4.73 0.18
CA ARG A 30 -10.88 5.57 0.07
C ARG A 30 -11.14 6.38 1.34
N ARG A 31 -10.83 5.79 2.49
CA ARG A 31 -11.05 6.43 3.79
C ARG A 31 -9.96 7.43 4.16
N GLY A 32 -8.83 7.42 3.45
CA GLY A 32 -7.71 8.28 3.75
C GLY A 32 -6.38 7.57 3.54
N THR A 33 -5.31 8.22 3.93
CA THR A 33 -3.96 7.70 3.76
C THR A 33 -3.46 7.12 5.09
N PHE A 34 -2.93 5.91 5.02
CA PHE A 34 -2.45 5.21 6.22
C PHE A 34 -1.10 4.57 5.97
N LEU A 35 -0.35 4.37 7.05
CA LEU A 35 0.87 3.58 6.99
C LEU A 35 0.51 2.14 7.29
N VAL A 36 0.90 1.24 6.39
CA VAL A 36 0.53 -0.17 6.50
C VAL A 36 1.76 -1.03 6.28
N ASN A 37 1.88 -2.09 7.08
CA ASN A 37 2.96 -3.04 6.94
C ASN A 37 2.71 -3.91 5.71
N LYS A 38 3.75 -4.11 4.89
CA LYS A 38 3.68 -4.92 3.67
C LYS A 38 3.12 -6.30 3.91
N ALA A 39 3.43 -6.90 5.04
CA ALA A 39 3.01 -8.26 5.34
C ALA A 39 1.49 -8.41 5.42
N LYS A 40 0.80 -7.31 5.64
CA LYS A 40 -0.67 -7.32 5.75
C LYS A 40 -1.36 -7.01 4.44
N LEU A 41 -0.60 -6.69 3.40
CA LEU A 41 -1.16 -6.28 2.12
C LEU A 41 -1.07 -7.40 1.11
N SER A 42 -2.05 -7.43 0.22
CA SER A 42 -2.00 -8.28 -0.97
C SER A 42 -1.70 -7.41 -2.16
N ILE A 43 -0.76 -7.85 -3.00
CA ILE A 43 -0.39 -7.12 -4.21
C ILE A 43 -1.39 -7.46 -5.30
N ILE A 44 -2.02 -6.43 -5.88
CA ILE A 44 -3.00 -6.60 -6.94
C ILE A 44 -2.37 -6.31 -8.29
N SER A 45 -1.56 -5.28 -8.35
CA SER A 45 -0.92 -4.85 -9.58
C SER A 45 0.58 -5.12 -9.53
N SER A 46 1.11 -5.58 -10.58
CA SER A 46 2.54 -5.82 -10.69
C SER A 46 3.15 -4.88 -11.72
#